data_de6be42e64fb6b9eecf3948e8ec55842
#
_entry.id   de6be42e64fb6b9eecf3948e8ec55842
#
_cell.length_a   1.000
_cell.length_b   1.000
_cell.length_c   1.000
_cell.angle_alpha   90.00
_cell.angle_beta   90.00
_cell.angle_gamma   90.00
#
_symmetry.space_group_name_H-M   'P 1'
#
loop_
_entity.id
_entity.type
_entity.pdbx_description
1 polymer ?
#
loop_
_entity_poly.entity_id
_entity_poly.type
_entity_poly.pdbx_seq_one_letter_code
_entity_poly.pdbx_strand_id
1 'polypeptide(L)'
;MAVIDHRNKTLLQEGEPFIIRNYRVRAYPSKQLQQDLAKVFGHSRFVYNRLLAISKQAYQDHLANPTLVPKPDVSPYGLSIQLTTLKNTEGYEWLYEVSKGPLQAASHNLGDSYKNFLSKRSKAPKFKKKHHEQTAYFPGGCFTIEDGLLTLAKTDQPLRLRGTRALPSYPLGVTVTKTPSGKYFVTFTVKVPKARKSGKGTIGIDLGIKDYAVFSDGTKITNPRHFLKLQQKLAHEQRMLSKKQKGSSNRNKQRINVARLHERITNIRNDFLHKLSAAIVSENQAIVVEALKVVNMLRNHKLAKHIADASWSKFRQMLISKIQETTTGCLVIADSFFPSTQTCSTCGDKPQVKLTLSAREWECPTCHSHHDRDINAAMNLELLGKKVLLLAKQGLIPEGKQFYFSSDYGSSVHSS
;
A
#
# COMPACT_ATOMS: atom_id res chain seq x y z
N MET A 1 -25.50 11.64 11.48
CA MET A 1 -25.76 10.56 10.51
C MET A 1 -25.32 11.06 9.16
N ALA A 2 -24.29 10.48 8.54
CA ALA A 2 -23.94 10.81 7.17
C ALA A 2 -24.82 9.91 6.28
N VAL A 3 -25.80 10.52 5.65
CA VAL A 3 -26.69 9.87 4.71
C VAL A 3 -25.91 9.63 3.44
N ILE A 4 -25.75 8.37 3.05
CA ILE A 4 -25.35 8.03 1.68
C ILE A 4 -26.57 8.32 0.84
N ASP A 5 -26.60 9.49 0.19
CA ASP A 5 -27.73 9.88 -0.67
C ASP A 5 -27.72 9.00 -1.93
N HIS A 6 -28.71 8.11 -2.03
CA HIS A 6 -28.92 7.24 -3.18
C HIS A 6 -29.28 7.97 -4.47
N ARG A 7 -29.62 9.26 -4.39
CA ARG A 7 -30.05 10.06 -5.54
C ARG A 7 -28.89 10.61 -6.38
N ASN A 8 -27.66 10.63 -5.85
CA ASN A 8 -26.48 11.07 -6.60
C ASN A 8 -25.81 9.89 -7.30
N LYS A 9 -26.43 9.42 -8.35
CA LYS A 9 -25.91 8.30 -9.18
C LYS A 9 -24.59 8.59 -9.86
N THR A 10 -24.14 9.82 -10.01
CA THR A 10 -22.81 10.12 -10.59
C THR A 10 -22.42 11.57 -10.34
N LEU A 11 -21.38 11.82 -9.55
CA LEU A 11 -20.63 13.09 -9.54
C LEU A 11 -19.65 13.20 -10.74
N LEU A 12 -19.57 12.16 -11.57
CA LEU A 12 -18.71 12.11 -12.74
C LEU A 12 -19.57 12.38 -13.98
N GLN A 13 -19.27 13.44 -14.71
CA GLN A 13 -19.77 13.64 -16.07
C GLN A 13 -19.13 12.60 -16.99
N GLU A 14 -19.85 12.16 -18.03
CA GLU A 14 -19.27 11.23 -19.01
C GLU A 14 -18.03 11.87 -19.66
N GLY A 15 -16.89 11.15 -19.60
CA GLY A 15 -15.62 11.63 -20.15
C GLY A 15 -14.69 12.32 -19.15
N GLU A 16 -15.13 12.62 -17.92
CA GLU A 16 -14.22 13.19 -16.91
C GLU A 16 -13.19 12.16 -16.42
N PRO A 17 -11.90 12.55 -16.30
CA PRO A 17 -10.88 11.67 -15.75
C PRO A 17 -11.18 11.38 -14.28
N PHE A 18 -11.15 10.11 -13.92
CA PHE A 18 -11.41 9.65 -12.56
C PHE A 18 -10.25 8.82 -12.01
N ILE A 19 -10.22 8.73 -10.69
CA ILE A 19 -9.37 7.80 -9.96
C ILE A 19 -10.22 6.88 -9.11
N ILE A 20 -9.67 5.71 -8.80
CA ILE A 20 -10.28 4.79 -7.83
C ILE A 20 -9.72 5.12 -6.45
N ARG A 21 -10.62 5.43 -5.51
CA ARG A 21 -10.27 5.73 -4.12
C ARG A 21 -10.94 4.79 -3.15
N ASN A 22 -10.20 4.40 -2.13
CA ASN A 22 -10.68 3.53 -1.07
C ASN A 22 -11.00 4.34 0.20
N TYR A 23 -12.26 4.23 0.67
CA TYR A 23 -12.73 4.84 1.92
C TYR A 23 -12.90 3.76 2.98
N ARG A 24 -12.02 3.76 3.98
CA ARG A 24 -12.05 2.77 5.06
C ARG A 24 -12.74 3.34 6.28
N VAL A 25 -13.81 2.66 6.75
CA VAL A 25 -14.59 3.03 7.92
C VAL A 25 -14.63 1.90 8.94
N ARG A 26 -14.82 2.25 10.21
CA ARG A 26 -14.98 1.30 11.30
C ARG A 26 -16.39 0.68 11.23
N ALA A 27 -16.46 -0.65 11.40
CA ALA A 27 -17.70 -1.41 11.37
C ALA A 27 -17.94 -2.14 12.71
N TYR A 28 -19.21 -2.29 13.05
CA TYR A 28 -19.67 -2.91 14.31
C TYR A 28 -20.74 -3.97 14.01
N PRO A 29 -20.33 -5.17 13.56
CA PRO A 29 -21.29 -6.26 13.33
C PRO A 29 -21.88 -6.77 14.63
N SER A 30 -23.17 -7.14 14.61
CA SER A 30 -23.84 -7.89 15.68
C SER A 30 -23.17 -9.25 15.90
N LYS A 31 -23.47 -9.93 17.00
CA LYS A 31 -22.95 -11.28 17.26
C LYS A 31 -23.29 -12.26 16.13
N GLN A 32 -24.55 -12.21 15.63
CA GLN A 32 -24.98 -13.04 14.52
C GLN A 32 -24.19 -12.74 13.25
N LEU A 33 -24.12 -11.47 12.86
CA LEU A 33 -23.36 -11.06 11.66
C LEU A 33 -21.86 -11.39 11.77
N GLN A 34 -21.28 -11.40 12.98
CA GLN A 34 -19.89 -11.87 13.17
C GLN A 34 -19.74 -13.35 12.85
N GLN A 35 -20.75 -14.18 13.11
CA GLN A 35 -20.76 -15.61 12.76
C GLN A 35 -20.84 -15.77 11.23
N ASP A 36 -21.75 -15.03 10.58
CA ASP A 36 -21.91 -15.06 9.12
C ASP A 36 -20.64 -14.60 8.42
N LEU A 37 -20.04 -13.49 8.86
CA LEU A 37 -18.76 -13.02 8.34
C LEU A 37 -17.61 -14.01 8.61
N ALA A 38 -17.64 -14.74 9.71
CA ALA A 38 -16.64 -15.78 10.00
C ALA A 38 -16.74 -16.95 9.01
N LYS A 39 -17.96 -17.32 8.61
CA LYS A 39 -18.21 -18.30 7.53
C LYS A 39 -17.65 -17.77 6.21
N VAL A 40 -18.02 -16.55 5.79
CA VAL A 40 -17.53 -15.92 4.55
C VAL A 40 -15.99 -15.88 4.50
N PHE A 41 -15.34 -15.43 5.59
CA PHE A 41 -13.86 -15.43 5.67
C PHE A 41 -13.27 -16.85 5.63
N GLY A 42 -13.94 -17.81 6.26
CA GLY A 42 -13.56 -19.21 6.27
C GLY A 42 -13.56 -19.79 4.87
N HIS A 43 -14.67 -19.63 4.15
CA HIS A 43 -14.88 -20.11 2.81
C HIS A 43 -13.90 -19.45 1.80
N SER A 44 -13.76 -18.12 1.85
CA SER A 44 -12.83 -17.39 0.98
C SER A 44 -11.37 -17.83 1.21
N ARG A 45 -10.96 -18.08 2.45
CA ARG A 45 -9.64 -18.61 2.78
C ARG A 45 -9.47 -20.03 2.31
N PHE A 46 -10.49 -20.88 2.46
CA PHE A 46 -10.48 -22.24 1.99
C PHE A 46 -10.31 -22.28 0.47
N VAL A 47 -11.12 -21.54 -0.28
CA VAL A 47 -11.03 -21.45 -1.75
C VAL A 47 -9.62 -21.03 -2.19
N TYR A 48 -9.10 -19.92 -1.64
CA TYR A 48 -7.74 -19.49 -1.96
C TYR A 48 -6.70 -20.58 -1.69
N ASN A 49 -6.77 -21.25 -0.54
CA ASN A 49 -5.80 -22.26 -0.15
C ASN A 49 -5.96 -23.55 -0.97
N ARG A 50 -7.19 -23.97 -1.27
CA ARG A 50 -7.46 -25.17 -2.05
C ARG A 50 -6.97 -24.99 -3.48
N LEU A 51 -7.32 -23.87 -4.13
CA LEU A 51 -6.83 -23.55 -5.47
C LEU A 51 -5.30 -23.44 -5.51
N LEU A 52 -4.67 -22.84 -4.49
CA LEU A 52 -3.21 -22.81 -4.39
C LEU A 52 -2.61 -24.22 -4.26
N ALA A 53 -3.23 -25.12 -3.50
CA ALA A 53 -2.77 -26.50 -3.38
C ALA A 53 -2.90 -27.24 -4.72
N ILE A 54 -4.05 -27.14 -5.39
CA ILE A 54 -4.30 -27.73 -6.72
C ILE A 54 -3.27 -27.22 -7.74
N SER A 55 -3.07 -25.89 -7.82
CA SER A 55 -2.11 -25.30 -8.77
C SER A 55 -0.67 -25.75 -8.50
N LYS A 56 -0.28 -25.91 -7.24
CA LYS A 56 1.06 -26.42 -6.89
C LYS A 56 1.23 -27.88 -7.29
N GLN A 57 0.23 -28.71 -7.04
CA GLN A 57 0.27 -30.13 -7.42
C GLN A 57 0.34 -30.28 -8.94
N ALA A 58 -0.56 -29.61 -9.67
CA ALA A 58 -0.56 -29.63 -11.13
C ALA A 58 0.77 -29.15 -11.75
N TYR A 59 1.45 -28.19 -11.10
CA TYR A 59 2.79 -27.75 -11.53
C TYR A 59 3.85 -28.81 -11.26
N GLN A 60 3.78 -29.54 -10.15
CA GLN A 60 4.70 -30.66 -9.88
C GLN A 60 4.47 -31.81 -10.88
N ASP A 61 3.20 -32.15 -11.20
CA ASP A 61 2.85 -33.14 -12.17
C ASP A 61 3.37 -32.77 -13.58
N HIS A 62 3.24 -31.50 -13.96
CA HIS A 62 3.85 -30.96 -15.18
C HIS A 62 5.36 -31.12 -15.20
N LEU A 63 6.06 -30.78 -14.09
CA LEU A 63 7.52 -30.94 -14.02
C LEU A 63 7.97 -32.41 -14.12
N ALA A 64 7.16 -33.37 -13.62
CA ALA A 64 7.44 -34.76 -13.71
C ALA A 64 7.24 -35.31 -15.15
N ASN A 65 6.25 -34.82 -15.90
CA ASN A 65 5.90 -35.25 -17.25
C ASN A 65 5.53 -34.04 -18.15
N PRO A 66 6.48 -33.21 -18.59
CA PRO A 66 6.17 -31.94 -19.29
C PRO A 66 5.45 -32.14 -20.64
N THR A 67 5.65 -33.30 -21.28
CA THR A 67 5.06 -33.64 -22.58
C THR A 67 3.59 -34.14 -22.47
N LEU A 68 3.22 -34.73 -21.36
CA LEU A 68 1.89 -35.32 -21.16
C LEU A 68 0.98 -34.43 -20.33
N VAL A 69 1.54 -33.67 -19.38
CA VAL A 69 0.78 -32.84 -18.46
C VAL A 69 1.00 -31.37 -18.82
N PRO A 70 -0.03 -30.63 -19.24
CA PRO A 70 0.10 -29.22 -19.58
C PRO A 70 0.41 -28.39 -18.32
N LYS A 71 1.08 -27.25 -18.54
CA LYS A 71 1.31 -26.29 -17.46
C LYS A 71 -0.03 -25.75 -16.93
N PRO A 72 -0.22 -25.70 -15.59
CA PRO A 72 -1.48 -25.23 -15.02
C PRO A 72 -1.77 -23.76 -15.36
N ASP A 73 -3.02 -23.50 -15.76
CA ASP A 73 -3.49 -22.12 -15.91
C ASP A 73 -3.77 -21.52 -14.52
N VAL A 74 -2.90 -20.62 -14.11
CA VAL A 74 -2.99 -19.86 -12.84
C VAL A 74 -3.46 -18.42 -13.06
N SER A 75 -4.00 -18.11 -14.23
CA SER A 75 -4.65 -16.84 -14.51
C SER A 75 -5.91 -16.66 -13.63
N PRO A 76 -6.39 -15.43 -13.41
CA PRO A 76 -7.66 -15.21 -12.72
C PRO A 76 -8.83 -15.96 -13.37
N TYR A 77 -8.83 -16.05 -14.70
CA TYR A 77 -9.86 -16.77 -15.46
C TYR A 77 -9.77 -18.28 -15.23
N GLY A 78 -8.61 -18.91 -15.41
CA GLY A 78 -8.41 -20.34 -15.21
C GLY A 78 -8.74 -20.77 -13.78
N LEU A 79 -8.34 -19.97 -12.78
CA LEU A 79 -8.69 -20.23 -11.38
C LEU A 79 -10.19 -20.05 -11.09
N SER A 80 -10.91 -19.21 -11.84
CA SER A 80 -12.36 -19.11 -11.73
C SER A 80 -13.07 -20.35 -12.27
N ILE A 81 -12.58 -20.94 -13.36
CA ILE A 81 -13.09 -22.23 -13.88
C ILE A 81 -12.84 -23.33 -12.84
N GLN A 82 -11.63 -23.42 -12.29
CA GLN A 82 -11.30 -24.38 -11.23
C GLN A 82 -12.20 -24.22 -9.99
N LEU A 83 -12.54 -22.98 -9.61
CA LEU A 83 -13.49 -22.72 -8.53
C LEU A 83 -14.88 -23.26 -8.87
N THR A 84 -15.35 -23.10 -10.10
CA THR A 84 -16.65 -23.62 -10.54
C THR A 84 -16.66 -25.15 -10.49
N THR A 85 -15.63 -25.80 -11.02
CA THR A 85 -15.46 -27.25 -10.92
C THR A 85 -15.45 -27.71 -9.47
N LEU A 86 -14.67 -27.03 -8.60
CA LEU A 86 -14.60 -27.35 -7.16
C LEU A 86 -15.97 -27.29 -6.49
N LYS A 87 -16.77 -26.28 -6.79
CA LYS A 87 -18.11 -26.10 -6.20
C LYS A 87 -19.11 -27.18 -6.64
N ASN A 88 -18.91 -27.73 -7.81
CA ASN A 88 -19.77 -28.80 -8.39
C ASN A 88 -19.25 -30.21 -8.05
N THR A 89 -18.13 -30.32 -7.33
CA THR A 89 -17.60 -31.59 -6.85
C THR A 89 -18.31 -31.99 -5.56
N GLU A 90 -18.68 -33.25 -5.44
CA GLU A 90 -19.30 -33.81 -4.24
C GLU A 90 -18.49 -33.50 -2.96
N GLY A 91 -19.20 -33.13 -1.90
CA GLY A 91 -18.59 -32.74 -0.61
C GLY A 91 -18.17 -31.28 -0.51
N TYR A 92 -18.40 -30.45 -1.54
CA TYR A 92 -18.11 -29.00 -1.51
C TYR A 92 -19.39 -28.13 -1.62
N GLU A 93 -20.56 -28.67 -1.49
CA GLU A 93 -21.87 -28.01 -1.58
C GLU A 93 -22.00 -26.86 -0.55
N TRP A 94 -21.34 -27.00 0.58
CA TRP A 94 -21.28 -25.97 1.63
C TRP A 94 -20.69 -24.64 1.13
N LEU A 95 -19.93 -24.62 0.02
CA LEU A 95 -19.45 -23.37 -0.60
C LEU A 95 -20.60 -22.50 -1.12
N TYR A 96 -21.78 -23.06 -1.34
CA TYR A 96 -22.99 -22.30 -1.70
C TYR A 96 -23.66 -21.60 -0.52
N GLU A 97 -23.29 -21.88 0.73
CA GLU A 97 -23.84 -21.19 1.92
C GLU A 97 -23.53 -19.70 1.94
N VAL A 98 -22.44 -19.27 1.31
CA VAL A 98 -22.02 -17.88 1.26
C VAL A 98 -22.17 -17.27 -0.14
N SER A 99 -22.13 -15.94 -0.22
CA SER A 99 -22.17 -15.24 -1.50
C SER A 99 -21.03 -15.64 -2.44
N LYS A 100 -21.33 -15.76 -3.74
CA LYS A 100 -20.37 -16.09 -4.78
C LYS A 100 -19.25 -15.05 -4.92
N GLY A 101 -19.55 -13.76 -4.70
CA GLY A 101 -18.63 -12.65 -4.91
C GLY A 101 -17.32 -12.80 -4.13
N PRO A 102 -17.34 -12.99 -2.79
CA PRO A 102 -16.13 -13.24 -2.00
C PRO A 102 -15.30 -14.44 -2.42
N LEU A 103 -15.96 -15.53 -2.90
CA LEU A 103 -15.26 -16.73 -3.37
C LEU A 103 -14.55 -16.48 -4.70
N GLN A 104 -15.23 -15.82 -5.62
CA GLN A 104 -14.66 -15.39 -6.90
C GLN A 104 -13.49 -14.41 -6.70
N ALA A 105 -13.65 -13.45 -5.79
CA ALA A 105 -12.56 -12.55 -5.42
C ALA A 105 -11.35 -13.29 -4.82
N ALA A 106 -11.57 -14.37 -4.09
CA ALA A 106 -10.47 -15.19 -3.55
C ALA A 106 -9.68 -15.90 -4.65
N SER A 107 -10.33 -16.42 -5.71
CA SER A 107 -9.66 -17.01 -6.86
C SER A 107 -8.89 -15.96 -7.68
N HIS A 108 -9.49 -14.81 -7.95
CA HIS A 108 -8.83 -13.69 -8.64
C HIS A 108 -7.59 -13.18 -7.87
N ASN A 109 -7.70 -13.00 -6.55
CA ASN A 109 -6.56 -12.60 -5.70
C ASN A 109 -5.39 -13.61 -5.75
N LEU A 110 -5.68 -14.91 -5.95
CA LEU A 110 -4.65 -15.91 -6.16
C LEU A 110 -4.00 -15.73 -7.54
N GLY A 111 -4.79 -15.52 -8.59
CA GLY A 111 -4.31 -15.25 -9.94
C GLY A 111 -3.40 -14.02 -9.99
N ASP A 112 -3.82 -12.90 -9.36
CA ASP A 112 -3.00 -11.70 -9.24
C ASP A 112 -1.71 -11.95 -8.45
N SER A 113 -1.76 -12.80 -7.42
CA SER A 113 -0.57 -13.20 -6.66
C SER A 113 0.41 -13.99 -7.53
N TYR A 114 -0.07 -14.86 -8.40
CA TYR A 114 0.76 -15.58 -9.40
C TYR A 114 1.30 -14.62 -10.47
N LYS A 115 0.47 -13.73 -11.01
CA LYS A 115 0.91 -12.68 -11.96
C LYS A 115 2.05 -11.85 -11.39
N ASN A 116 1.94 -11.41 -10.14
CA ASN A 116 2.99 -10.64 -9.47
C ASN A 116 4.26 -11.47 -9.20
N PHE A 117 4.11 -12.76 -8.92
CA PHE A 117 5.25 -13.67 -8.74
C PHE A 117 6.00 -13.90 -10.07
N LEU A 118 5.28 -14.25 -11.13
CA LEU A 118 5.85 -14.50 -12.45
C LEU A 118 6.54 -13.28 -13.03
N SER A 119 5.98 -12.08 -12.79
CA SER A 119 6.62 -10.80 -13.16
C SER A 119 7.71 -10.34 -12.17
N LYS A 120 8.18 -11.20 -11.26
CA LYS A 120 9.25 -10.95 -10.27
C LYS A 120 8.95 -9.76 -9.31
N ARG A 121 7.70 -9.30 -9.24
CA ARG A 121 7.28 -8.22 -8.35
C ARG A 121 7.03 -8.68 -6.91
N SER A 122 6.78 -9.97 -6.70
CA SER A 122 6.56 -10.55 -5.37
C SER A 122 7.15 -11.95 -5.24
N LYS A 123 7.20 -12.46 -3.99
CA LYS A 123 7.51 -13.88 -3.73
C LYS A 123 6.30 -14.75 -4.07
N ALA A 124 6.53 -16.08 -4.24
CA ALA A 124 5.49 -17.06 -4.52
C ALA A 124 4.31 -16.98 -3.52
N PRO A 125 3.07 -17.25 -3.97
CA PRO A 125 1.89 -17.25 -3.11
C PRO A 125 2.03 -18.23 -1.93
N LYS A 126 1.51 -17.82 -0.76
CA LYS A 126 1.53 -18.61 0.48
C LYS A 126 0.12 -18.89 0.96
N PHE A 127 -0.06 -20.01 1.67
CA PHE A 127 -1.33 -20.35 2.32
C PHE A 127 -1.75 -19.28 3.34
N LYS A 128 -3.02 -18.89 3.28
CA LYS A 128 -3.63 -17.93 4.22
C LYS A 128 -3.94 -18.60 5.55
N LYS A 129 -3.68 -17.92 6.68
CA LYS A 129 -3.87 -18.44 8.04
C LYS A 129 -5.05 -17.76 8.73
N LYS A 130 -5.81 -18.51 9.55
CA LYS A 130 -6.99 -18.04 10.29
C LYS A 130 -6.72 -16.86 11.24
N HIS A 131 -5.52 -16.77 11.79
CA HIS A 131 -5.17 -15.74 12.78
C HIS A 131 -4.59 -14.44 12.20
N HIS A 132 -4.38 -14.40 10.88
CA HIS A 132 -4.00 -13.19 10.16
C HIS A 132 -5.24 -12.33 9.88
N GLU A 133 -5.04 -11.20 9.23
CA GLU A 133 -6.14 -10.37 8.72
C GLU A 133 -7.04 -11.21 7.81
N GLN A 134 -8.35 -11.13 8.06
CA GLN A 134 -9.36 -11.81 7.24
C GLN A 134 -10.08 -10.76 6.41
N THR A 135 -10.18 -10.99 5.12
CA THR A 135 -10.81 -10.09 4.16
C THR A 135 -11.78 -10.83 3.26
N ALA A 136 -12.89 -10.18 2.93
CA ALA A 136 -13.84 -10.66 1.94
C ALA A 136 -14.27 -9.46 1.07
N TYR A 137 -14.15 -9.58 -0.24
CA TYR A 137 -14.57 -8.55 -1.19
C TYR A 137 -15.92 -8.92 -1.77
N PHE A 138 -16.83 -7.98 -1.73
CA PHE A 138 -18.18 -8.05 -2.30
C PHE A 138 -18.21 -7.09 -3.49
N PRO A 139 -18.25 -7.59 -4.73
CA PRO A 139 -18.40 -6.75 -5.92
C PRO A 139 -19.79 -6.11 -5.99
N GLY A 140 -20.00 -5.19 -6.91
CA GLY A 140 -21.32 -4.64 -7.21
C GLY A 140 -22.36 -5.73 -7.43
N GLY A 141 -23.59 -5.54 -6.94
CA GLY A 141 -24.65 -6.54 -6.91
C GLY A 141 -24.56 -7.58 -5.78
N CYS A 142 -23.49 -7.55 -4.97
CA CYS A 142 -23.36 -8.42 -3.78
C CYS A 142 -23.53 -7.64 -2.46
N PHE A 143 -24.01 -6.41 -2.50
CA PHE A 143 -24.33 -5.58 -1.33
C PHE A 143 -25.33 -4.50 -1.72
N THR A 144 -26.05 -3.98 -0.71
CA THR A 144 -26.87 -2.77 -0.83
C THR A 144 -26.50 -1.79 0.28
N ILE A 145 -26.70 -0.51 0.02
CA ILE A 145 -26.50 0.56 0.99
C ILE A 145 -27.79 1.39 1.02
N GLU A 146 -28.54 1.31 2.10
CA GLU A 146 -29.80 2.01 2.30
C GLU A 146 -29.79 2.67 3.67
N ASP A 147 -30.16 3.94 3.74
CA ASP A 147 -30.19 4.75 4.97
C ASP A 147 -28.90 4.68 5.81
N GLY A 148 -27.75 4.58 5.14
CA GLY A 148 -26.44 4.48 5.80
C GLY A 148 -26.13 3.10 6.39
N LEU A 149 -26.96 2.09 6.14
CA LEU A 149 -26.79 0.71 6.51
C LEU A 149 -26.24 -0.08 5.30
N LEU A 150 -25.23 -0.91 5.56
CA LEU A 150 -24.65 -1.80 4.56
C LEU A 150 -25.19 -3.21 4.77
N THR A 151 -25.95 -3.73 3.81
CA THR A 151 -26.39 -5.13 3.80
C THR A 151 -25.55 -5.92 2.78
N LEU A 152 -25.03 -7.06 3.21
CA LEU A 152 -24.19 -7.94 2.38
C LEU A 152 -25.02 -9.11 1.87
N ALA A 153 -24.75 -9.56 0.66
CA ALA A 153 -25.47 -10.69 0.08
C ALA A 153 -25.27 -11.97 0.93
N LYS A 154 -26.38 -12.65 1.19
CA LYS A 154 -26.47 -13.83 2.07
C LYS A 154 -26.07 -13.56 3.52
N THR A 155 -26.42 -12.37 4.02
CA THR A 155 -26.41 -12.07 5.44
C THR A 155 -27.77 -11.45 5.82
N ASP A 156 -28.30 -11.83 6.98
CA ASP A 156 -29.65 -11.43 7.40
C ASP A 156 -29.68 -10.07 8.09
N GLN A 157 -28.53 -9.55 8.50
CA GLN A 157 -28.45 -8.32 9.28
C GLN A 157 -27.56 -7.27 8.64
N PRO A 158 -27.97 -5.99 8.67
CA PRO A 158 -27.15 -4.91 8.17
C PRO A 158 -25.95 -4.66 9.07
N LEU A 159 -24.84 -4.23 8.45
CA LEU A 159 -23.61 -3.87 9.11
C LEU A 159 -23.62 -2.39 9.50
N ARG A 160 -23.59 -2.11 10.80
CA ARG A 160 -23.49 -0.74 11.32
C ARG A 160 -22.10 -0.16 11.12
N LEU A 161 -22.03 1.04 10.56
CA LEU A 161 -20.81 1.78 10.31
C LEU A 161 -20.72 3.00 11.22
N ARG A 162 -19.50 3.37 11.62
CA ARG A 162 -19.29 4.57 12.45
C ARG A 162 -18.81 5.74 11.60
N GLY A 163 -19.51 6.87 11.73
CA GLY A 163 -19.07 8.20 11.31
C GLY A 163 -18.54 8.22 9.90
N THR A 164 -19.39 8.39 8.93
CA THR A 164 -19.00 8.40 7.54
C THR A 164 -19.09 9.81 6.99
N ARG A 165 -18.04 10.22 6.30
CA ARG A 165 -18.19 11.23 5.25
C ARG A 165 -19.10 10.62 4.17
N ALA A 166 -19.96 11.44 3.59
CA ALA A 166 -20.70 11.02 2.40
C ALA A 166 -19.74 10.47 1.37
N LEU A 167 -20.05 9.32 0.78
CA LEU A 167 -19.26 8.79 -0.31
C LEU A 167 -19.54 9.63 -1.56
N PRO A 168 -18.51 9.98 -2.34
CA PRO A 168 -18.67 10.80 -3.54
C PRO A 168 -19.41 10.10 -4.68
N SER A 169 -19.47 8.77 -4.68
CA SER A 169 -20.23 7.96 -5.64
C SER A 169 -20.62 6.63 -5.05
N TYR A 170 -21.56 5.91 -5.69
CA TYR A 170 -21.91 4.55 -5.29
C TYR A 170 -20.69 3.63 -5.45
N PRO A 171 -20.40 2.76 -4.45
CA PRO A 171 -19.19 1.92 -4.49
C PRO A 171 -19.23 0.88 -5.62
N LEU A 172 -18.10 0.70 -6.28
CA LEU A 172 -17.86 -0.41 -7.21
C LEU A 172 -17.80 -1.76 -6.50
N GLY A 173 -17.42 -1.74 -5.24
CA GLY A 173 -17.32 -2.91 -4.40
C GLY A 173 -16.98 -2.55 -2.96
N VAL A 174 -17.17 -3.53 -2.09
CA VAL A 174 -16.99 -3.39 -0.64
C VAL A 174 -16.07 -4.49 -0.13
N THR A 175 -15.02 -4.12 0.58
CA THR A 175 -14.16 -5.09 1.30
C THR A 175 -14.46 -5.04 2.78
N VAL A 176 -14.93 -6.15 3.35
CA VAL A 176 -15.06 -6.32 4.80
C VAL A 176 -13.76 -6.94 5.32
N THR A 177 -13.20 -6.34 6.37
CA THR A 177 -11.92 -6.75 6.95
C THR A 177 -12.09 -6.99 8.45
N LYS A 178 -11.64 -8.15 8.94
CA LYS A 178 -11.44 -8.42 10.37
C LYS A 178 -9.96 -8.43 10.67
N THR A 179 -9.50 -7.47 11.49
CA THR A 179 -8.09 -7.38 11.89
C THR A 179 -7.73 -8.44 12.93
N PRO A 180 -6.43 -8.77 13.09
CA PRO A 180 -5.97 -9.66 14.16
C PRO A 180 -6.29 -9.16 15.57
N SER A 181 -6.53 -7.85 15.76
CA SER A 181 -6.97 -7.23 17.01
C SER A 181 -8.47 -7.44 17.31
N GLY A 182 -9.22 -8.08 16.39
CA GLY A 182 -10.65 -8.35 16.51
C GLY A 182 -11.55 -7.21 16.02
N LYS A 183 -11.00 -6.17 15.43
CA LYS A 183 -11.78 -5.05 14.90
C LYS A 183 -12.26 -5.34 13.48
N TYR A 184 -13.45 -4.80 13.14
CA TYR A 184 -14.01 -4.87 11.79
C TYR A 184 -13.92 -3.51 11.10
N PHE A 185 -13.63 -3.53 9.83
CA PHE A 185 -13.62 -2.37 8.94
C PHE A 185 -14.31 -2.71 7.63
N VAL A 186 -14.90 -1.70 7.03
CA VAL A 186 -15.43 -1.74 5.67
C VAL A 186 -14.60 -0.76 4.85
N THR A 187 -14.15 -1.20 3.69
CA THR A 187 -13.49 -0.36 2.71
C THR A 187 -14.35 -0.29 1.46
N PHE A 188 -14.84 0.91 1.15
CA PHE A 188 -15.60 1.21 -0.06
C PHE A 188 -14.62 1.60 -1.17
N THR A 189 -14.71 0.92 -2.30
CA THR A 189 -13.97 1.27 -3.52
C THR A 189 -14.88 2.11 -4.40
N VAL A 190 -14.53 3.38 -4.59
CA VAL A 190 -15.37 4.34 -5.33
C VAL A 190 -14.59 5.03 -6.44
N LYS A 191 -15.28 5.44 -7.50
CA LYS A 191 -14.76 6.37 -8.50
C LYS A 191 -14.89 7.79 -7.96
N VAL A 192 -13.83 8.58 -8.06
CA VAL A 192 -13.87 10.01 -7.69
C VAL A 192 -13.26 10.84 -8.82
N PRO A 193 -13.77 12.06 -9.06
CA PRO A 193 -13.17 12.94 -10.04
C PRO A 193 -11.73 13.28 -9.64
N LYS A 194 -10.89 13.48 -10.64
CA LYS A 194 -9.51 13.89 -10.45
C LYS A 194 -9.45 15.41 -10.27
N ALA A 195 -9.65 15.88 -9.05
CA ALA A 195 -9.86 17.30 -8.77
C ALA A 195 -8.81 17.92 -7.82
N ARG A 196 -7.79 17.17 -7.38
CA ARG A 196 -6.80 17.71 -6.46
C ARG A 196 -5.81 18.60 -7.22
N LYS A 197 -5.70 19.88 -6.83
CA LYS A 197 -4.65 20.76 -7.32
C LYS A 197 -3.35 20.44 -6.58
N SER A 198 -2.23 20.40 -7.29
CA SER A 198 -0.89 20.44 -6.69
C SER A 198 -0.52 21.87 -6.35
N GLY A 199 0.46 22.05 -5.46
CA GLY A 199 1.12 23.34 -5.28
C GLY A 199 1.92 23.75 -6.54
N LYS A 200 2.63 24.88 -6.44
CA LYS A 200 3.47 25.41 -7.53
C LYS A 200 4.97 25.15 -7.31
N GLY A 201 5.37 24.79 -6.07
CA GLY A 201 6.77 24.59 -5.69
C GLY A 201 7.42 23.38 -6.34
N THR A 202 8.74 23.34 -6.27
CA THR A 202 9.58 22.16 -6.54
C THR A 202 10.37 21.90 -5.27
N ILE A 203 10.42 20.64 -4.82
CA ILE A 203 11.14 20.25 -3.61
C ILE A 203 11.95 18.99 -3.80
N GLY A 204 13.20 19.01 -3.37
CA GLY A 204 14.06 17.83 -3.20
C GLY A 204 13.98 17.34 -1.76
N ILE A 205 13.97 16.04 -1.57
CA ILE A 205 13.82 15.40 -0.27
C ILE A 205 14.91 14.34 -0.09
N ASP A 206 15.82 14.59 0.83
CA ASP A 206 16.77 13.58 1.33
C ASP A 206 16.14 12.83 2.52
N LEU A 207 16.14 11.48 2.48
CA LEU A 207 15.50 10.62 3.49
C LEU A 207 16.54 10.01 4.41
N GLY A 208 16.47 10.32 5.71
CA GLY A 208 17.44 9.93 6.72
C GLY A 208 16.86 9.14 7.91
N ILE A 209 17.77 8.59 8.73
CA ILE A 209 17.41 7.92 10.00
C ILE A 209 17.45 8.91 11.17
N LYS A 210 18.39 9.86 11.17
CA LYS A 210 18.50 10.90 12.21
C LYS A 210 17.31 11.84 12.10
N ASP A 211 17.25 12.58 11.03
CA ASP A 211 16.08 13.31 10.57
C ASP A 211 15.33 12.42 9.57
N TYR A 212 14.00 12.41 9.65
CA TYR A 212 13.18 11.58 8.77
C TYR A 212 13.28 12.00 7.31
N ALA A 213 13.30 13.30 7.09
CA ALA A 213 13.47 13.94 5.80
C ALA A 213 14.13 15.31 5.99
N VAL A 214 15.01 15.68 5.06
CA VAL A 214 15.59 17.02 4.94
C VAL A 214 15.17 17.57 3.59
N PHE A 215 14.62 18.76 3.57
CA PHE A 215 14.09 19.42 2.39
C PHE A 215 15.10 20.41 1.81
N SER A 216 14.97 20.68 0.53
CA SER A 216 15.84 21.63 -0.19
C SER A 216 15.70 23.09 0.30
N ASP A 217 14.61 23.43 0.98
CA ASP A 217 14.40 24.72 1.65
C ASP A 217 15.08 24.83 3.03
N GLY A 218 15.82 23.78 3.44
CA GLY A 218 16.48 23.70 4.75
C GLY A 218 15.61 23.12 5.86
N THR A 219 14.33 22.87 5.63
CA THR A 219 13.43 22.30 6.63
C THR A 219 13.83 20.87 6.98
N LYS A 220 13.99 20.56 8.25
CA LYS A 220 14.31 19.21 8.77
C LYS A 220 13.12 18.62 9.52
N ILE A 221 12.66 17.47 9.07
CA ILE A 221 11.56 16.73 9.71
C ILE A 221 12.16 15.71 10.68
N THR A 222 11.96 15.92 11.96
CA THR A 222 12.45 15.01 13.01
C THR A 222 11.84 13.62 12.86
N ASN A 223 12.69 12.59 13.01
CA ASN A 223 12.23 11.20 12.97
C ASN A 223 11.45 10.85 14.26
N PRO A 224 10.14 10.57 14.19
CA PRO A 224 9.31 10.36 15.38
C PRO A 224 9.57 9.04 16.11
N ARG A 225 10.27 8.07 15.48
CA ARG A 225 10.69 6.79 16.04
C ARG A 225 9.56 6.04 16.75
N HIS A 226 8.41 5.92 16.10
CA HIS A 226 7.17 5.39 16.69
C HIS A 226 7.28 3.98 17.25
N PHE A 227 8.01 3.09 16.55
CA PHE A 227 8.23 1.74 17.02
C PHE A 227 9.09 1.70 18.29
N LEU A 228 10.17 2.49 18.33
CA LEU A 228 11.11 2.49 19.47
C LEU A 228 10.39 2.89 20.76
N LYS A 229 9.48 3.86 20.72
CA LYS A 229 8.69 4.30 21.88
C LYS A 229 7.82 3.18 22.49
N LEU A 230 7.37 2.23 21.67
CA LEU A 230 6.49 1.15 22.09
C LEU A 230 7.18 -0.22 22.11
N GLN A 231 8.47 -0.28 21.75
CA GLN A 231 9.23 -1.52 21.61
C GLN A 231 9.28 -2.33 22.88
N GLN A 232 9.58 -1.71 24.03
CA GLN A 232 9.70 -2.43 25.31
C GLN A 232 8.37 -3.07 25.69
N LYS A 233 7.26 -2.33 25.56
CA LYS A 233 5.89 -2.83 25.80
C LYS A 233 5.55 -3.99 24.87
N LEU A 234 5.87 -3.86 23.57
CA LEU A 234 5.63 -4.94 22.61
C LEU A 234 6.44 -6.20 22.96
N ALA A 235 7.72 -6.05 23.29
CA ALA A 235 8.58 -7.17 23.69
C ALA A 235 8.07 -7.86 24.97
N HIS A 236 7.55 -7.08 25.95
CA HIS A 236 6.93 -7.64 27.15
C HIS A 236 5.70 -8.50 26.80
N GLU A 237 4.75 -7.93 26.02
CA GLU A 237 3.52 -8.64 25.63
C GLU A 237 3.81 -9.90 24.78
N GLN A 238 4.84 -9.85 23.92
CA GLN A 238 5.29 -11.02 23.16
C GLN A 238 5.89 -12.10 24.05
N ARG A 239 6.69 -11.75 25.05
CA ARG A 239 7.21 -12.71 26.06
C ARG A 239 6.08 -13.35 26.85
N MET A 240 5.07 -12.57 27.26
CA MET A 240 3.88 -13.09 27.91
C MET A 240 3.09 -14.05 27.03
N LEU A 241 3.02 -13.76 25.72
CA LEU A 241 2.37 -14.64 24.74
C LEU A 241 3.13 -15.97 24.58
N SER A 242 4.46 -15.93 24.52
CA SER A 242 5.29 -17.14 24.33
C SER A 242 5.15 -18.15 25.50
N LYS A 243 4.97 -17.64 26.72
CA LYS A 243 4.80 -18.45 27.93
C LYS A 243 3.44 -19.14 28.05
N LYS A 244 2.44 -18.74 27.28
CA LYS A 244 1.07 -19.29 27.37
C LYS A 244 0.89 -20.53 26.51
N GLN A 245 0.16 -21.51 27.02
CA GLN A 245 -0.14 -22.78 26.36
C GLN A 245 -0.84 -22.53 25.01
N LYS A 246 -0.35 -23.17 23.94
CA LYS A 246 -0.96 -23.12 22.60
C LYS A 246 -2.38 -23.67 22.66
N GLY A 247 -3.33 -22.96 22.02
CA GLY A 247 -4.75 -23.34 22.01
C GLY A 247 -5.57 -22.78 23.17
N SER A 248 -4.97 -22.35 24.29
CA SER A 248 -5.70 -21.86 25.46
C SER A 248 -6.41 -20.51 25.18
N SER A 249 -7.54 -20.27 25.91
CA SER A 249 -8.27 -19.00 25.88
C SER A 249 -7.37 -17.82 26.31
N ASN A 250 -6.54 -18.01 27.33
CA ASN A 250 -5.62 -16.99 27.82
C ASN A 250 -4.55 -16.63 26.78
N ARG A 251 -4.06 -17.61 25.98
CA ARG A 251 -3.18 -17.32 24.86
C ARG A 251 -3.90 -16.51 23.77
N ASN A 252 -5.16 -16.81 23.46
CA ASN A 252 -5.93 -16.06 22.49
C ASN A 252 -6.16 -14.61 22.92
N LYS A 253 -6.48 -14.37 24.21
CA LYS A 253 -6.58 -13.01 24.78
C LYS A 253 -5.26 -12.26 24.64
N GLN A 254 -4.12 -12.91 25.00
CA GLN A 254 -2.81 -12.30 24.92
C GLN A 254 -2.39 -11.99 23.45
N ARG A 255 -2.72 -12.88 22.51
CA ARG A 255 -2.49 -12.65 21.09
C ARG A 255 -3.20 -11.38 20.58
N ILE A 256 -4.43 -11.12 21.07
CA ILE A 256 -5.17 -9.91 20.73
C ILE A 256 -4.46 -8.66 21.29
N ASN A 257 -3.90 -8.72 22.50
CA ASN A 257 -3.15 -7.60 23.09
C ASN A 257 -1.90 -7.27 22.26
N VAL A 258 -1.12 -8.27 21.85
CA VAL A 258 0.00 -8.10 20.93
C VAL A 258 -0.46 -7.48 19.61
N ALA A 259 -1.56 -7.98 19.03
CA ALA A 259 -2.12 -7.46 17.79
C ALA A 259 -2.57 -5.99 17.91
N ARG A 260 -3.15 -5.60 19.05
CA ARG A 260 -3.55 -4.20 19.32
C ARG A 260 -2.35 -3.25 19.39
N LEU A 261 -1.21 -3.70 19.95
CA LEU A 261 0.02 -2.91 19.96
C LEU A 261 0.60 -2.73 18.56
N HIS A 262 0.67 -3.81 17.77
CA HIS A 262 1.09 -3.71 16.37
C HIS A 262 0.18 -2.76 15.57
N GLU A 263 -1.13 -2.86 15.77
CA GLU A 263 -2.10 -1.96 15.12
C GLU A 263 -1.86 -0.50 15.53
N ARG A 264 -1.63 -0.24 16.83
CA ARG A 264 -1.33 1.11 17.33
C ARG A 264 -0.07 1.69 16.69
N ILE A 265 1.02 0.93 16.65
CA ILE A 265 2.28 1.36 16.02
C ILE A 265 2.04 1.67 14.54
N THR A 266 1.34 0.79 13.84
CA THR A 266 1.02 0.96 12.42
C THR A 266 0.17 2.20 12.18
N ASN A 267 -0.84 2.45 13.01
CA ASN A 267 -1.74 3.59 12.86
C ASN A 267 -1.03 4.93 13.10
N ILE A 268 -0.21 5.04 14.16
CA ILE A 268 0.54 6.27 14.46
C ILE A 268 1.54 6.57 13.32
N ARG A 269 2.24 5.53 12.83
CA ARG A 269 3.14 5.66 11.69
C ARG A 269 2.40 6.12 10.42
N ASN A 270 1.27 5.50 10.13
CA ASN A 270 0.48 5.86 8.95
C ASN A 270 -0.06 7.29 9.05
N ASP A 271 -0.53 7.73 10.21
CA ASP A 271 -1.01 9.10 10.42
C ASP A 271 0.11 10.12 10.12
N PHE A 272 1.31 9.90 10.67
CA PHE A 272 2.48 10.73 10.37
C PHE A 272 2.79 10.77 8.86
N LEU A 273 2.90 9.61 8.21
CA LEU A 273 3.22 9.51 6.78
C LEU A 273 2.15 10.15 5.90
N HIS A 274 0.87 9.99 6.26
CA HIS A 274 -0.25 10.59 5.53
C HIS A 274 -0.26 12.11 5.64
N LYS A 275 -0.01 12.66 6.84
CA LYS A 275 0.06 14.10 7.07
C LYS A 275 1.24 14.72 6.31
N LEU A 276 2.43 14.14 6.47
CA LEU A 276 3.64 14.62 5.80
C LEU A 276 3.50 14.58 4.28
N SER A 277 3.09 13.43 3.71
CA SER A 277 2.92 13.31 2.26
C SER A 277 1.78 14.19 1.71
N ALA A 278 0.76 14.51 2.53
CA ALA A 278 -0.31 15.42 2.12
C ALA A 278 0.17 16.88 2.08
N ALA A 279 0.92 17.33 3.07
CA ALA A 279 1.52 18.67 3.11
C ALA A 279 2.45 18.88 1.90
N ILE A 280 3.39 17.96 1.69
CA ILE A 280 4.36 18.05 0.58
C ILE A 280 3.64 18.17 -0.78
N VAL A 281 2.62 17.34 -1.05
CA VAL A 281 1.89 17.36 -2.33
C VAL A 281 1.00 18.60 -2.47
N SER A 282 0.49 19.17 -1.35
CA SER A 282 -0.32 20.39 -1.42
C SER A 282 0.48 21.64 -1.74
N GLU A 283 1.78 21.67 -1.40
CA GLU A 283 2.65 22.82 -1.56
C GLU A 283 3.47 22.77 -2.86
N ASN A 284 3.71 21.57 -3.39
CA ASN A 284 4.65 21.35 -4.49
C ASN A 284 4.01 20.72 -5.71
N GLN A 285 4.41 21.21 -6.89
CA GLN A 285 4.10 20.61 -8.19
C GLN A 285 5.07 19.47 -8.49
N ALA A 286 6.37 19.67 -8.24
CA ALA A 286 7.38 18.65 -8.44
C ALA A 286 8.01 18.23 -7.12
N ILE A 287 8.08 16.93 -6.90
CA ILE A 287 8.68 16.32 -5.72
C ILE A 287 9.76 15.35 -6.18
N VAL A 288 10.95 15.44 -5.62
CA VAL A 288 12.05 14.54 -5.95
C VAL A 288 12.52 13.80 -4.70
N VAL A 289 12.59 12.47 -4.78
CA VAL A 289 13.08 11.60 -3.71
C VAL A 289 14.11 10.62 -4.25
N GLU A 290 15.01 10.13 -3.41
CA GLU A 290 15.97 9.11 -3.79
C GLU A 290 15.34 7.71 -3.93
N ALA A 291 15.89 6.90 -4.87
CA ALA A 291 15.55 5.48 -5.02
C ALA A 291 16.26 4.63 -3.95
N LEU A 292 15.86 4.75 -2.68
CA LEU A 292 16.43 3.94 -1.60
C LEU A 292 16.15 2.45 -1.81
N LYS A 293 17.22 1.63 -1.87
CA LYS A 293 17.14 0.16 -1.93
C LYS A 293 16.89 -0.41 -0.52
N VAL A 294 15.71 -0.14 0.04
CA VAL A 294 15.32 -0.47 1.42
C VAL A 294 15.56 -1.96 1.76
N VAL A 295 15.31 -2.87 0.82
CA VAL A 295 15.54 -4.32 1.01
C VAL A 295 17.02 -4.62 1.31
N ASN A 296 17.94 -3.97 0.60
CA ASN A 296 19.37 -4.14 0.84
C ASN A 296 19.80 -3.49 2.17
N MET A 297 19.25 -2.31 2.47
CA MET A 297 19.53 -1.62 3.74
C MET A 297 19.06 -2.43 4.97
N LEU A 298 17.98 -3.19 4.86
CA LEU A 298 17.48 -4.07 5.92
C LEU A 298 18.41 -5.25 6.25
N ARG A 299 19.41 -5.54 5.40
CA ARG A 299 20.45 -6.55 5.70
C ARG A 299 21.42 -6.10 6.78
N ASN A 300 21.54 -4.78 7.00
CA ASN A 300 22.33 -4.24 8.10
C ASN A 300 21.56 -4.41 9.42
N HIS A 301 21.92 -5.43 10.20
CA HIS A 301 21.22 -5.77 11.45
C HIS A 301 21.21 -4.64 12.49
N LYS A 302 22.22 -3.77 12.52
CA LYS A 302 22.29 -2.61 13.43
C LYS A 302 21.25 -1.56 13.11
N LEU A 303 20.97 -1.33 11.82
CA LEU A 303 20.06 -0.29 11.32
C LEU A 303 18.69 -0.82 10.90
N ALA A 304 18.53 -2.12 10.67
CA ALA A 304 17.31 -2.74 10.13
C ALA A 304 16.03 -2.30 10.87
N LYS A 305 16.08 -2.23 12.20
CA LYS A 305 14.96 -1.80 13.03
C LYS A 305 14.55 -0.36 12.77
N HIS A 306 15.51 0.55 12.67
CA HIS A 306 15.27 1.97 12.39
C HIS A 306 14.75 2.18 10.97
N ILE A 307 15.32 1.48 10.00
CA ILE A 307 14.90 1.50 8.59
C ILE A 307 13.47 0.98 8.44
N ALA A 308 13.14 -0.13 9.10
CA ALA A 308 11.79 -0.68 9.11
C ALA A 308 10.77 0.27 9.76
N ASP A 309 11.18 1.00 10.82
CA ASP A 309 10.34 1.99 11.49
C ASP A 309 10.10 3.21 10.60
N ALA A 310 11.10 3.72 9.90
CA ALA A 310 10.99 4.84 8.98
C ALA A 310 9.99 4.57 7.83
N SER A 311 9.90 3.33 7.36
CA SER A 311 8.92 2.90 6.34
C SER A 311 8.96 3.74 5.05
N TRP A 312 10.14 4.11 4.56
CA TRP A 312 10.34 4.96 3.37
C TRP A 312 9.64 4.43 2.11
N SER A 313 9.63 3.10 1.90
CA SER A 313 8.89 2.51 0.77
C SER A 313 7.40 2.84 0.82
N LYS A 314 6.80 2.87 2.03
CA LYS A 314 5.40 3.23 2.21
C LYS A 314 5.17 4.73 2.01
N PHE A 315 6.08 5.57 2.50
CA PHE A 315 6.05 7.01 2.27
C PHE A 315 6.08 7.34 0.78
N ARG A 316 7.03 6.75 0.03
CA ARG A 316 7.11 6.87 -1.43
C ARG A 316 5.80 6.45 -2.11
N GLN A 317 5.21 5.31 -1.71
CA GLN A 317 3.94 4.86 -2.27
C GLN A 317 2.79 5.84 -1.98
N MET A 318 2.79 6.49 -0.81
CA MET A 318 1.80 7.53 -0.49
C MET A 318 1.99 8.80 -1.32
N LEU A 319 3.24 9.19 -1.61
CA LEU A 319 3.52 10.30 -2.54
C LEU A 319 3.03 9.96 -3.95
N ILE A 320 3.36 8.77 -4.49
CA ILE A 320 2.88 8.30 -5.78
C ILE A 320 1.35 8.39 -5.86
N SER A 321 0.65 7.79 -4.89
CA SER A 321 -0.82 7.78 -4.90
C SER A 321 -1.41 9.19 -4.86
N LYS A 322 -0.82 10.11 -4.07
CA LYS A 322 -1.33 11.48 -3.96
C LYS A 322 -1.02 12.34 -5.19
N ILE A 323 0.14 12.14 -5.81
CA ILE A 323 0.47 12.82 -7.08
C ILE A 323 -0.45 12.35 -8.21
N GLN A 324 -0.76 11.07 -8.28
CA GLN A 324 -1.72 10.54 -9.26
C GLN A 324 -3.14 11.12 -9.09
N GLU A 325 -3.47 11.60 -7.88
CA GLU A 325 -4.72 12.31 -7.60
C GLU A 325 -4.71 13.78 -8.06
N THR A 326 -3.56 14.37 -8.35
CA THR A 326 -3.44 15.78 -8.77
C THR A 326 -3.62 15.93 -10.27
N THR A 327 -3.90 17.16 -10.71
CA THR A 327 -4.02 17.49 -12.14
C THR A 327 -2.67 17.80 -12.79
N THR A 328 -1.71 18.37 -12.03
CA THR A 328 -0.44 18.88 -12.58
C THR A 328 0.80 18.41 -11.83
N GLY A 329 0.66 17.46 -10.88
CA GLY A 329 1.76 17.03 -10.03
C GLY A 329 2.72 16.06 -10.73
N CYS A 330 4.00 16.09 -10.31
CA CYS A 330 5.05 15.21 -10.75
C CYS A 330 5.85 14.69 -9.55
N LEU A 331 6.13 13.38 -9.51
CA LEU A 331 7.08 12.77 -8.59
C LEU A 331 8.23 12.14 -9.38
N VAL A 332 9.44 12.57 -9.09
CA VAL A 332 10.67 12.03 -9.65
C VAL A 332 11.35 11.16 -8.60
N ILE A 333 11.68 9.93 -8.97
CA ILE A 333 12.50 9.05 -8.13
C ILE A 333 13.90 9.07 -8.73
N ALA A 334 14.82 9.81 -8.09
CA ALA A 334 16.20 9.93 -8.53
C ALA A 334 16.90 8.56 -8.46
N ASP A 335 17.72 8.27 -9.46
CA ASP A 335 18.49 7.02 -9.50
C ASP A 335 19.34 6.85 -8.23
N SER A 336 19.54 5.59 -7.82
CA SER A 336 20.35 5.26 -6.63
C SER A 336 21.83 5.62 -6.75
N PHE A 337 22.31 5.92 -7.95
CA PHE A 337 23.67 6.38 -8.24
C PHE A 337 23.74 7.89 -8.50
N PHE A 338 22.60 8.60 -8.40
CA PHE A 338 22.60 10.06 -8.51
C PHE A 338 23.47 10.66 -7.38
N PRO A 339 24.51 11.45 -7.70
CA PRO A 339 25.51 11.89 -6.73
C PRO A 339 25.01 13.08 -5.90
N SER A 340 23.81 12.98 -5.30
CA SER A 340 23.16 14.07 -4.55
C SER A 340 24.05 14.63 -3.43
N THR A 341 24.75 13.78 -2.70
CA THR A 341 25.57 14.16 -1.54
C THR A 341 26.97 14.63 -1.88
N GLN A 342 27.48 14.33 -3.09
CA GLN A 342 28.86 14.60 -3.48
C GLN A 342 29.01 15.75 -4.47
N THR A 343 27.92 16.28 -4.99
CA THR A 343 27.90 17.39 -5.93
C THR A 343 27.60 18.67 -5.15
N CYS A 344 28.39 19.74 -5.38
CA CYS A 344 28.09 21.05 -4.83
C CYS A 344 26.79 21.59 -5.47
N SER A 345 25.79 21.91 -4.67
CA SER A 345 24.50 22.44 -5.17
C SER A 345 24.64 23.87 -5.72
N THR A 346 25.70 24.59 -5.36
CA THR A 346 25.96 25.97 -5.80
C THR A 346 26.65 26.02 -7.18
N CYS A 347 27.75 25.30 -7.37
CA CYS A 347 28.53 25.38 -8.62
C CYS A 347 28.48 24.11 -9.47
N GLY A 348 27.91 23.01 -8.96
CA GLY A 348 27.81 21.74 -9.69
C GLY A 348 29.08 20.88 -9.69
N ASP A 349 30.16 21.34 -9.07
CA ASP A 349 31.42 20.60 -9.03
C ASP A 349 31.37 19.40 -8.09
N LYS A 350 32.19 18.40 -8.38
CA LYS A 350 32.37 17.20 -7.56
C LYS A 350 33.75 17.20 -6.93
N PRO A 351 33.86 17.32 -5.61
CA PRO A 351 35.14 17.18 -4.94
C PRO A 351 35.83 15.87 -5.29
N GLN A 352 37.14 15.90 -5.57
CA GLN A 352 37.93 14.69 -5.87
C GLN A 352 37.97 13.76 -4.65
N VAL A 353 37.97 14.30 -3.44
CA VAL A 353 37.93 13.55 -2.19
C VAL A 353 36.49 13.24 -1.82
N LYS A 354 36.17 11.95 -1.71
CA LYS A 354 34.84 11.52 -1.29
C LYS A 354 34.54 11.95 0.14
N LEU A 355 33.44 12.64 0.32
CA LEU A 355 32.95 12.98 1.65
C LEU A 355 32.65 11.72 2.47
N THR A 356 33.21 11.63 3.67
CA THR A 356 32.93 10.50 4.57
C THR A 356 31.50 10.52 5.05
N LEU A 357 30.96 9.37 5.46
CA LEU A 357 29.59 9.28 6.00
C LEU A 357 29.42 10.07 7.32
N SER A 358 30.50 10.35 8.03
CA SER A 358 30.52 11.14 9.26
C SER A 358 30.55 12.65 9.04
N ALA A 359 31.03 13.12 7.87
CA ALA A 359 31.05 14.53 7.53
C ALA A 359 29.62 15.06 7.35
N ARG A 360 29.19 15.96 8.21
CA ARG A 360 27.87 16.60 8.15
C ARG A 360 27.90 17.95 7.48
N GLU A 361 29.02 18.64 7.61
CA GLU A 361 29.27 19.93 7.00
C GLU A 361 30.56 19.83 6.16
N TRP A 362 30.61 20.57 5.07
CA TRP A 362 31.76 20.59 4.20
C TRP A 362 31.82 21.90 3.40
N GLU A 363 33.01 22.28 2.98
CA GLU A 363 33.26 23.41 2.10
C GLU A 363 33.61 22.93 0.70
N CYS A 364 33.01 23.56 -0.31
CA CYS A 364 33.31 23.24 -1.71
C CYS A 364 34.70 23.77 -2.08
N PRO A 365 35.63 22.93 -2.57
CA PRO A 365 36.99 23.38 -2.91
C PRO A 365 37.02 24.34 -4.10
N THR A 366 35.98 24.39 -4.92
CA THR A 366 35.92 25.18 -6.15
C THR A 366 35.27 26.56 -5.91
N CYS A 367 34.15 26.62 -5.18
CA CYS A 367 33.41 27.88 -5.00
C CYS A 367 33.36 28.35 -3.55
N HIS A 368 34.02 27.65 -2.63
CA HIS A 368 34.12 27.95 -1.21
C HIS A 368 32.77 28.08 -0.46
N SER A 369 31.69 27.56 -1.05
CA SER A 369 30.39 27.50 -0.36
C SER A 369 30.40 26.47 0.76
N HIS A 370 29.89 26.86 1.94
CA HIS A 370 29.68 25.96 3.07
C HIS A 370 28.35 25.24 2.92
N HIS A 371 28.32 23.93 3.13
CA HIS A 371 27.16 23.07 2.96
C HIS A 371 26.90 22.22 4.18
N ASP A 372 25.63 22.20 4.65
CA ASP A 372 25.09 21.04 5.34
C ASP A 372 24.88 19.93 4.29
N ARG A 373 25.45 18.77 4.52
CA ARG A 373 25.47 17.66 3.56
C ARG A 373 24.07 17.20 3.14
N ASP A 374 23.16 17.10 4.10
CA ASP A 374 21.81 16.56 3.88
C ASP A 374 20.94 17.63 3.15
N ILE A 375 21.13 18.92 3.46
CA ILE A 375 20.50 20.04 2.73
C ILE A 375 21.06 20.15 1.32
N ASN A 376 22.38 20.05 1.14
CA ASN A 376 22.99 20.04 -0.19
C ASN A 376 22.46 18.91 -1.07
N ALA A 377 22.30 17.72 -0.50
CA ALA A 377 21.72 16.59 -1.21
C ALA A 377 20.27 16.88 -1.65
N ALA A 378 19.46 17.45 -0.77
CA ALA A 378 18.09 17.84 -1.09
C ALA A 378 18.02 18.93 -2.17
N MET A 379 18.93 19.92 -2.16
CA MET A 379 19.02 20.96 -3.20
C MET A 379 19.40 20.37 -4.56
N ASN A 380 20.33 19.40 -4.63
CA ASN A 380 20.66 18.70 -5.86
C ASN A 380 19.49 17.88 -6.41
N LEU A 381 18.67 17.30 -5.53
CA LEU A 381 17.42 16.62 -5.93
C LEU A 381 16.41 17.63 -6.50
N GLU A 382 16.28 18.81 -5.88
CA GLU A 382 15.39 19.86 -6.38
C GLU A 382 15.79 20.34 -7.77
N LEU A 383 17.09 20.57 -8.02
CA LEU A 383 17.62 20.93 -9.34
C LEU A 383 17.28 19.88 -10.40
N LEU A 384 17.36 18.60 -10.05
CA LEU A 384 16.89 17.51 -10.91
C LEU A 384 15.40 17.65 -11.23
N GLY A 385 14.56 17.96 -10.24
CA GLY A 385 13.13 18.17 -10.42
C GLY A 385 12.80 19.32 -11.35
N LYS A 386 13.45 20.47 -11.18
CA LYS A 386 13.31 21.64 -12.06
C LYS A 386 13.65 21.29 -13.51
N LYS A 387 14.74 20.55 -13.71
CA LYS A 387 15.16 20.08 -15.05
C LYS A 387 14.16 19.13 -15.68
N VAL A 388 13.61 18.20 -14.91
CA VAL A 388 12.59 17.25 -15.40
C VAL A 388 11.29 17.97 -15.77
N LEU A 389 10.84 18.93 -14.95
CA LEU A 389 9.65 19.74 -15.29
C LEU A 389 9.83 20.54 -16.58
N LEU A 390 11.01 21.11 -16.80
CA LEU A 390 11.32 21.83 -18.03
C LEU A 390 11.21 20.90 -19.25
N LEU A 391 11.84 19.73 -19.17
CA LEU A 391 11.81 18.72 -20.25
C LEU A 391 10.36 18.22 -20.49
N ALA A 392 9.60 18.00 -19.41
CA ALA A 392 8.20 17.57 -19.54
C ALA A 392 7.32 18.62 -20.26
N LYS A 393 7.53 19.91 -19.99
CA LYS A 393 6.82 21.00 -20.70
C LYS A 393 7.16 21.06 -22.19
N GLN A 394 8.37 20.60 -22.55
CA GLN A 394 8.81 20.52 -23.95
C GLN A 394 8.41 19.20 -24.64
N GLY A 395 7.67 18.31 -23.96
CA GLY A 395 7.34 16.98 -24.48
C GLY A 395 8.53 15.99 -24.46
N LEU A 396 9.67 16.39 -23.89
CA LEU A 396 10.90 15.60 -23.82
C LEU A 396 11.02 14.97 -22.43
N ILE A 397 10.50 13.75 -22.24
CA ILE A 397 10.66 13.02 -20.97
C ILE A 397 11.95 12.18 -21.03
N PRO A 398 12.88 12.32 -20.08
CA PRO A 398 14.12 11.54 -20.08
C PRO A 398 13.83 10.04 -19.94
N GLU A 399 14.42 9.21 -20.80
CA GLU A 399 14.36 7.76 -20.70
C GLU A 399 15.08 7.23 -19.46
N GLY A 400 14.62 6.06 -18.94
CA GLY A 400 15.31 5.29 -17.90
C GLY A 400 15.15 5.76 -16.47
N LYS A 401 14.27 6.75 -16.17
CA LYS A 401 13.99 7.21 -14.82
C LYS A 401 12.54 6.93 -14.44
N GLN A 402 12.29 6.64 -13.15
CA GLN A 402 10.93 6.44 -12.67
C GLN A 402 10.26 7.80 -12.43
N PHE A 403 9.32 8.14 -13.31
CA PHE A 403 8.51 9.35 -13.20
C PHE A 403 7.05 8.95 -12.96
N TYR A 404 6.39 9.68 -12.08
CA TYR A 404 4.95 9.58 -11.87
C TYR A 404 4.36 10.94 -12.14
N PHE A 405 3.69 11.08 -13.28
CA PHE A 405 2.99 12.30 -13.65
C PHE A 405 1.50 12.15 -13.35
N SER A 406 0.84 13.28 -13.14
CA SER A 406 -0.60 13.37 -13.30
C SER A 406 -0.95 13.17 -14.79
N SER A 407 -2.16 12.71 -15.10
CA SER A 407 -2.58 12.31 -16.46
C SER A 407 -2.48 13.40 -17.53
N ASP A 408 -2.36 14.67 -17.14
CA ASP A 408 -2.35 15.80 -18.07
C ASP A 408 -1.00 15.97 -18.81
N TYR A 409 0.02 15.18 -18.43
CA TYR A 409 1.32 15.11 -19.12
C TYR A 409 1.46 13.89 -20.04
N GLY A 410 0.36 13.48 -20.70
CA GLY A 410 0.38 12.40 -21.69
C GLY A 410 0.56 11.01 -21.09
N SER A 411 -0.38 10.14 -21.38
CA SER A 411 -0.46 8.74 -20.93
C SER A 411 0.52 7.83 -21.67
N SER A 412 1.81 8.09 -21.59
CA SER A 412 2.80 7.20 -22.18
C SER A 412 4.12 7.19 -21.43
N VAL A 413 4.12 6.62 -20.24
CA VAL A 413 5.33 6.00 -19.69
C VAL A 413 4.90 4.66 -19.11
N HIS A 414 4.83 3.65 -19.97
CA HIS A 414 4.79 2.27 -19.55
C HIS A 414 6.13 1.95 -18.86
N SER A 415 6.04 1.54 -17.60
CA SER A 415 7.10 0.85 -16.91
C SER A 415 7.38 -0.47 -17.66
N SER A 416 8.45 -0.54 -18.39
CA SER A 416 9.10 -1.79 -18.78
C SER A 416 9.76 -2.44 -17.56
#